data_d74cd2c5aa1fbeca28ff6cf3231387d0
#
_entry.id   d74cd2c5aa1fbeca28ff6cf3231387d0
#
_cell.length_a   1.000
_cell.length_b   1.000
_cell.length_c   1.000
_cell.angle_alpha   90.00
_cell.angle_beta   90.00
_cell.angle_gamma   90.00
#
_symmetry.space_group_name_H-M   'P 1'
#
loop_
_entity.id
_entity.type
_entity.pdbx_description
1 polymer ?
#
loop_
_entity_poly.entity_id
_entity_poly.type
_entity_poly.pdbx_seq_one_letter_code
_entity_poly.pdbx_strand_id
1 'polypeptide(L)'
;MPNTYNVNLISEETGEKMVRAMQASAEAIMKIGNKMGAYDRPRSWQELQMHIQSGTVRQICPVGTKLLVDKESGVSATVNGSITGATVNEDTFIEAIGHSGTAAYEFIYDGSVWHHNGEDVELINYGITVTGTPAADDTVVVHVQASKIEFDVVDIDYDVPVNDVLEHTLALWTSDLLLYDSIPFCSPQKLVSVREALPAGTYNITLDHGCYDGTTVEDSTYQFTTTREIPAGGGIRHTTMGGYLSSGYGISHVTGGTFITYDADYNIIEQGLATTEGTGGTSLGTATASNPTYRVTDNINFTLRQIYGSNRNIHSANRKWLNSDAPGAASGQTASWWEASDEFDMPVRSTLPGFLHGLDPAFRAIIQKVRKRTAKCIADGSGYEDTEELIFEPSMTELGYGKNNNISETAAKADGTLKTELAWDMFIGASNDDRIRYHNGTARYYWLRSPYPSLADLERLVYPSGALSSNVAYFTYGVSAGLCLG
;
A
#
# COMPACT_ATOMS: atom_id res chain seq x y z
N MET A 1 45.48 25.36 42.58
CA MET A 1 44.27 24.51 42.75
C MET A 1 43.41 24.72 41.54
N PRO A 2 43.12 23.72 40.72
CA PRO A 2 42.23 23.88 39.58
C PRO A 2 40.79 23.91 40.06
N ASN A 3 40.01 24.90 39.60
CA ASN A 3 38.59 25.01 39.85
C ASN A 3 37.86 23.86 39.15
N THR A 4 37.32 22.95 39.93
CA THR A 4 36.35 21.94 39.45
C THR A 4 35.01 22.63 39.24
N TYR A 5 34.63 22.83 37.98
CA TYR A 5 33.26 23.21 37.65
C TYR A 5 32.36 21.97 37.80
N ASN A 6 31.48 21.99 38.80
CA ASN A 6 30.37 21.03 38.88
C ASN A 6 29.39 21.33 37.75
N VAL A 7 29.43 20.54 36.69
CA VAL A 7 28.34 20.50 35.71
C VAL A 7 27.22 19.70 36.35
N ASN A 8 26.18 20.39 36.84
CA ASN A 8 24.95 19.74 37.22
C ASN A 8 24.31 19.14 35.94
N LEU A 9 24.49 17.85 35.74
CA LEU A 9 23.75 17.09 34.75
C LEU A 9 22.28 17.16 35.15
N ILE A 10 21.47 17.77 34.29
CA ILE A 10 20.02 17.73 34.39
C ILE A 10 19.62 16.24 34.35
N SER A 11 18.88 15.75 35.31
CA SER A 11 18.40 14.36 35.29
C SER A 11 17.58 14.12 34.02
N GLU A 12 17.64 12.89 33.50
CA GLU A 12 16.88 12.49 32.29
C GLU A 12 15.39 12.85 32.40
N GLU A 13 14.81 12.63 33.57
CA GLU A 13 13.41 13.01 33.90
C GLU A 13 13.16 14.54 33.83
N THR A 14 14.13 15.34 34.22
CA THR A 14 14.05 16.81 34.16
C THR A 14 14.20 17.29 32.72
N GLY A 15 15.05 16.62 31.93
CA GLY A 15 15.20 16.83 30.48
C GLY A 15 13.90 16.55 29.72
N GLU A 16 13.27 15.42 29.98
CA GLU A 16 11.99 15.06 29.37
C GLU A 16 10.86 16.05 29.74
N LYS A 17 10.76 16.46 31.02
CA LYS A 17 9.79 17.46 31.45
C LYS A 17 10.01 18.80 30.77
N MET A 18 11.27 19.18 30.56
CA MET A 18 11.60 20.42 29.89
C MET A 18 11.25 20.37 28.39
N VAL A 19 11.50 19.25 27.71
CA VAL A 19 11.09 19.03 26.32
C VAL A 19 9.56 19.08 26.20
N ARG A 20 8.83 18.39 27.05
CA ARG A 20 7.32 18.43 27.06
C ARG A 20 6.79 19.84 27.33
N ALA A 21 7.41 20.60 28.24
CA ALA A 21 7.01 21.98 28.51
C ALA A 21 7.32 22.90 27.30
N MET A 22 8.42 22.68 26.60
CA MET A 22 8.74 23.42 25.37
C MET A 22 7.77 23.07 24.23
N GLN A 23 7.41 21.80 24.07
CA GLN A 23 6.40 21.36 23.11
C GLN A 23 5.03 21.95 23.40
N ALA A 24 4.54 21.89 24.66
CA ALA A 24 3.29 22.51 25.07
C ALA A 24 3.29 24.03 24.86
N SER A 25 4.42 24.69 25.08
CA SER A 25 4.56 26.13 24.82
C SER A 25 4.55 26.44 23.32
N ALA A 26 5.17 25.61 22.49
CA ALA A 26 5.15 25.74 21.04
C ALA A 26 3.73 25.52 20.50
N GLU A 27 3.00 24.52 21.00
CA GLU A 27 1.58 24.30 20.65
C GLU A 27 0.68 25.47 21.07
N ALA A 28 0.91 26.06 22.25
CA ALA A 28 0.17 27.22 22.71
C ALA A 28 0.46 28.46 21.83
N ILE A 29 1.72 28.67 21.42
CA ILE A 29 2.12 29.73 20.50
C ILE A 29 1.50 29.51 19.13
N MET A 30 1.47 28.28 18.62
CA MET A 30 0.80 27.93 17.34
C MET A 30 -0.71 28.16 17.41
N LYS A 31 -1.38 27.80 18.52
CA LYS A 31 -2.81 28.10 18.73
C LYS A 31 -3.10 29.59 18.78
N ILE A 32 -2.20 30.39 19.34
CA ILE A 32 -2.32 31.85 19.37
C ILE A 32 -2.07 32.43 17.95
N GLY A 33 -1.06 31.95 17.24
CA GLY A 33 -0.77 32.34 15.85
C GLY A 33 -1.94 32.01 14.90
N ASN A 34 -2.53 30.83 15.02
CA ASN A 34 -3.73 30.45 14.26
C ASN A 34 -4.97 31.32 14.56
N LYS A 35 -5.10 31.83 15.79
CA LYS A 35 -6.17 32.78 16.16
C LYS A 35 -5.89 34.22 15.67
N MET A 36 -4.66 34.58 15.44
CA MET A 36 -4.28 35.95 15.02
C MET A 36 -4.26 36.14 13.49
N GLY A 37 -4.55 35.09 12.70
CA GLY A 37 -4.71 35.22 11.23
C GLY A 37 -3.46 35.65 10.45
N ALA A 38 -2.26 35.47 11.01
CA ALA A 38 -1.05 36.12 10.56
C ALA A 38 -0.04 35.21 9.85
N TYR A 39 -0.37 33.97 9.49
CA TYR A 39 0.48 33.17 8.62
C TYR A 39 -0.14 33.13 7.24
N ASP A 40 0.55 33.68 6.25
CA ASP A 40 0.22 33.52 4.85
C ASP A 40 0.34 32.00 4.52
N ARG A 41 -0.80 31.30 4.57
CA ARG A 41 -0.85 29.91 4.06
C ARG A 41 -0.53 29.93 2.57
N PRO A 42 0.19 28.93 2.06
CA PRO A 42 0.46 28.88 0.63
C PRO A 42 -0.88 28.87 -0.14
N ARG A 43 -0.98 29.69 -1.17
CA ARG A 43 -2.19 29.86 -1.98
C ARG A 43 -2.29 28.83 -3.10
N SER A 44 -1.19 28.10 -3.34
CA SER A 44 -1.11 27.06 -4.35
C SER A 44 -0.03 26.03 -3.98
N TRP A 45 -0.08 24.87 -4.62
CA TRP A 45 0.96 23.84 -4.47
C TRP A 45 2.31 24.32 -4.97
N GLN A 46 2.34 25.16 -6.01
CA GLN A 46 3.57 25.76 -6.54
C GLN A 46 4.20 26.73 -5.52
N GLU A 47 3.39 27.52 -4.82
CA GLU A 47 3.89 28.40 -3.75
C GLU A 47 4.44 27.59 -2.59
N LEU A 48 3.77 26.51 -2.18
CA LEU A 48 4.29 25.58 -1.17
C LEU A 48 5.61 24.97 -1.61
N GLN A 49 5.73 24.56 -2.88
CA GLN A 49 6.97 24.02 -3.44
C GLN A 49 8.11 25.03 -3.38
N MET A 50 7.87 26.30 -3.73
CA MET A 50 8.90 27.34 -3.61
C MET A 50 9.37 27.52 -2.17
N HIS A 51 8.47 27.45 -1.19
CA HIS A 51 8.84 27.52 0.22
C HIS A 51 9.63 26.30 0.69
N ILE A 52 9.29 25.11 0.20
CA ILE A 52 10.08 23.89 0.48
C ILE A 52 11.49 24.11 -0.09
N GLN A 53 11.62 24.40 -1.38
CA GLN A 53 12.90 24.53 -2.08
C GLN A 53 13.80 25.64 -1.50
N SER A 54 13.21 26.70 -0.96
CA SER A 54 13.95 27.78 -0.30
C SER A 54 14.27 27.51 1.18
N GLY A 55 13.85 26.37 1.75
CA GLY A 55 14.05 26.05 3.17
C GLY A 55 13.21 26.88 4.13
N THR A 56 12.21 27.63 3.63
CA THR A 56 11.35 28.50 4.44
C THR A 56 10.01 27.85 4.85
N VAL A 57 9.77 26.60 4.42
CA VAL A 57 8.50 25.90 4.64
C VAL A 57 8.13 25.78 6.13
N ARG A 58 9.11 25.65 7.01
CA ARG A 58 8.90 25.58 8.47
C ARG A 58 8.17 26.79 9.04
N GLN A 59 8.22 27.93 8.35
CA GLN A 59 7.57 29.18 8.77
C GLN A 59 6.07 29.21 8.42
N ILE A 60 5.68 28.52 7.35
CA ILE A 60 4.32 28.54 6.80
C ILE A 60 3.55 27.23 7.02
N CYS A 61 4.26 26.11 7.04
CA CYS A 61 3.71 24.76 7.25
C CYS A 61 4.57 23.99 8.27
N PRO A 62 4.58 24.39 9.56
CA PRO A 62 5.30 23.65 10.59
C PRO A 62 4.71 22.25 10.78
N VAL A 63 5.47 21.36 11.43
CA VAL A 63 4.99 20.03 11.83
C VAL A 63 3.67 20.14 12.60
N GLY A 64 2.69 19.29 12.27
CA GLY A 64 1.33 19.34 12.78
C GLY A 64 0.36 20.22 11.97
N THR A 65 0.83 20.90 10.92
CA THR A 65 -0.05 21.58 9.96
C THR A 65 -0.86 20.54 9.18
N LYS A 66 -2.14 20.85 8.94
CA LYS A 66 -3.03 20.02 8.12
C LYS A 66 -3.18 20.60 6.72
N LEU A 67 -2.97 19.78 5.71
CA LEU A 67 -3.13 20.10 4.30
C LEU A 67 -4.29 19.28 3.72
N LEU A 68 -5.16 19.93 2.96
CA LEU A 68 -6.29 19.30 2.27
C LEU A 68 -5.99 19.20 0.79
N VAL A 69 -6.03 18.00 0.26
CA VAL A 69 -5.76 17.67 -1.14
C VAL A 69 -7.04 17.17 -1.79
N ASP A 70 -7.40 17.71 -2.94
CA ASP A 70 -8.54 17.23 -3.70
C ASP A 70 -8.18 15.89 -4.39
N LYS A 71 -9.12 14.96 -4.32
CA LYS A 71 -9.06 13.69 -5.04
C LYS A 71 -10.41 13.42 -5.65
N GLU A 72 -10.43 13.20 -6.94
CA GLU A 72 -11.66 12.79 -7.62
C GLU A 72 -11.95 11.33 -7.33
N SER A 73 -13.18 11.06 -6.94
CA SER A 73 -13.60 9.72 -6.55
C SER A 73 -14.37 8.99 -7.66
N GLY A 74 -14.53 9.61 -8.80
CA GLY A 74 -15.11 9.02 -10.01
C GLY A 74 -15.98 9.98 -10.81
N VAL A 75 -16.20 9.58 -12.05
CA VAL A 75 -17.09 10.25 -13.00
C VAL A 75 -18.23 9.31 -13.35
N SER A 76 -19.45 9.80 -13.29
CA SER A 76 -20.64 9.06 -13.73
C SER A 76 -21.51 9.94 -14.61
N ALA A 77 -22.27 9.33 -15.52
CA ALA A 77 -23.21 10.06 -16.34
C ALA A 77 -24.65 9.59 -16.11
N THR A 78 -25.56 10.53 -16.06
CA THR A 78 -27.00 10.28 -16.15
C THR A 78 -27.53 10.83 -17.45
N VAL A 79 -28.50 10.17 -18.04
CA VAL A 79 -29.10 10.57 -19.30
C VAL A 79 -30.59 10.80 -19.12
N ASN A 80 -31.15 11.69 -19.92
CA ASN A 80 -32.59 11.94 -19.99
C ASN A 80 -32.99 12.15 -21.43
N GLY A 81 -34.21 11.66 -21.79
CA GLY A 81 -34.75 11.79 -23.12
C GLY A 81 -34.75 10.47 -23.90
N SER A 82 -34.38 10.53 -25.19
CA SER A 82 -34.39 9.40 -26.12
C SER A 82 -33.15 8.53 -26.08
N ILE A 83 -32.06 9.06 -25.56
CA ILE A 83 -30.79 8.32 -25.35
C ILE A 83 -30.96 7.32 -24.21
N THR A 84 -30.35 6.14 -24.35
CA THR A 84 -30.53 5.01 -23.41
C THR A 84 -29.37 4.84 -22.45
N GLY A 85 -28.28 5.57 -22.66
CA GLY A 85 -27.10 5.57 -21.77
C GLY A 85 -25.99 6.48 -22.24
N ALA A 86 -25.07 6.75 -21.37
CA ALA A 86 -23.80 7.40 -21.68
C ALA A 86 -22.66 6.74 -20.89
N THR A 87 -21.49 6.67 -21.54
CA THR A 87 -20.21 6.30 -20.90
C THR A 87 -19.29 7.48 -20.93
N VAL A 88 -18.47 7.64 -19.91
CA VAL A 88 -17.51 8.75 -19.80
C VAL A 88 -16.13 8.17 -19.57
N ASN A 89 -15.16 8.63 -20.35
CA ASN A 89 -13.76 8.42 -20.06
C ASN A 89 -13.33 9.49 -19.07
N GLU A 90 -13.03 9.10 -17.84
CA GLU A 90 -12.73 9.99 -16.72
C GLU A 90 -11.55 10.91 -17.04
N ASP A 91 -10.44 10.35 -17.50
CA ASP A 91 -9.21 11.13 -17.76
C ASP A 91 -9.45 12.21 -18.85
N THR A 92 -10.10 11.82 -19.95
CA THR A 92 -10.41 12.75 -21.04
C THR A 92 -11.39 13.82 -20.59
N PHE A 93 -12.39 13.47 -19.79
CA PHE A 93 -13.38 14.41 -19.29
C PHE A 93 -12.74 15.47 -18.40
N ILE A 94 -11.95 15.04 -17.44
CA ILE A 94 -11.26 15.93 -16.48
C ILE A 94 -10.29 16.87 -17.19
N GLU A 95 -9.48 16.35 -18.10
CA GLU A 95 -8.57 17.18 -18.91
C GLU A 95 -9.32 18.21 -19.76
N ALA A 96 -10.46 17.81 -20.38
CA ALA A 96 -11.24 18.70 -21.23
C ALA A 96 -11.90 19.85 -20.48
N ILE A 97 -12.33 19.63 -19.23
CA ILE A 97 -12.99 20.66 -18.41
C ILE A 97 -12.05 21.37 -17.44
N GLY A 98 -10.86 20.83 -17.18
CA GLY A 98 -9.89 21.40 -16.24
C GLY A 98 -10.39 21.50 -14.81
N HIS A 99 -11.23 20.54 -14.37
CA HIS A 99 -11.92 20.61 -13.09
C HIS A 99 -11.24 19.82 -11.99
N SER A 100 -11.30 20.35 -10.77
CA SER A 100 -11.06 19.62 -9.51
C SER A 100 -12.24 19.89 -8.56
N GLY A 101 -12.78 18.85 -7.94
CA GLY A 101 -13.87 18.96 -6.97
C GLY A 101 -15.19 18.31 -7.44
N THR A 102 -16.19 18.27 -6.54
CA THR A 102 -17.51 17.72 -6.85
C THR A 102 -18.32 18.69 -7.68
N ALA A 103 -18.79 18.26 -8.85
CA ALA A 103 -19.61 19.09 -9.75
C ALA A 103 -20.52 18.23 -10.63
N ALA A 104 -21.46 18.90 -11.30
CA ALA A 104 -22.27 18.34 -12.34
C ALA A 104 -22.15 19.21 -13.61
N TYR A 105 -21.94 18.57 -14.73
CA TYR A 105 -21.78 19.21 -16.04
C TYR A 105 -22.88 18.72 -16.95
N GLU A 106 -23.70 19.65 -17.43
CA GLU A 106 -24.85 19.35 -18.28
C GLU A 106 -24.51 19.61 -19.75
N PHE A 107 -24.90 18.68 -20.60
CA PHE A 107 -24.81 18.74 -22.05
C PHE A 107 -26.23 18.55 -22.60
N ILE A 108 -26.69 19.47 -23.44
CA ILE A 108 -28.04 19.49 -23.99
C ILE A 108 -27.97 19.38 -25.51
N TYR A 109 -28.75 18.49 -26.09
CA TYR A 109 -28.86 18.35 -27.55
C TYR A 109 -30.02 19.16 -28.07
N ASP A 110 -29.77 20.08 -29.01
CA ASP A 110 -30.83 20.95 -29.59
C ASP A 110 -31.60 20.35 -30.80
N GLY A 111 -31.25 19.11 -31.17
CA GLY A 111 -31.76 18.42 -32.36
C GLY A 111 -30.74 18.43 -33.50
N SER A 112 -29.63 19.14 -33.39
CA SER A 112 -28.55 19.18 -34.38
C SER A 112 -27.18 19.03 -33.76
N VAL A 113 -26.90 19.67 -32.62
CA VAL A 113 -25.59 19.70 -31.95
C VAL A 113 -25.78 19.69 -30.43
N TRP A 114 -24.74 19.23 -29.72
CA TRP A 114 -24.68 19.30 -28.27
C TRP A 114 -24.19 20.66 -27.81
N HIS A 115 -24.75 21.17 -26.73
CA HIS A 115 -24.34 22.43 -26.09
C HIS A 115 -23.87 22.18 -24.67
N HIS A 116 -22.80 22.87 -24.28
CA HIS A 116 -22.31 22.94 -22.91
C HIS A 116 -21.97 24.41 -22.58
N ASN A 117 -22.54 24.94 -21.49
CA ASN A 117 -22.38 26.36 -21.11
C ASN A 117 -22.74 27.37 -22.21
N GLY A 118 -23.67 26.99 -23.11
CA GLY A 118 -24.12 27.84 -24.23
C GLY A 118 -23.23 27.78 -25.47
N GLU A 119 -22.19 26.96 -25.49
CA GLU A 119 -21.28 26.75 -26.61
C GLU A 119 -21.58 25.40 -27.29
N ASP A 120 -21.41 25.35 -28.61
CA ASP A 120 -21.51 24.12 -29.39
C ASP A 120 -20.33 23.19 -29.07
N VAL A 121 -20.61 21.92 -28.76
CA VAL A 121 -19.57 20.97 -28.38
C VAL A 121 -19.76 19.63 -29.08
N GLU A 122 -18.67 18.91 -29.24
CA GLU A 122 -18.66 17.49 -29.58
C GLU A 122 -18.37 16.67 -28.33
N LEU A 123 -19.30 15.80 -27.91
CA LEU A 123 -19.17 15.00 -26.70
C LEU A 123 -17.90 14.16 -26.66
N ILE A 124 -17.41 13.71 -27.83
CA ILE A 124 -16.17 12.91 -27.91
C ILE A 124 -14.93 13.66 -27.39
N ASN A 125 -14.91 15.00 -27.53
CA ASN A 125 -13.82 15.83 -27.01
C ASN A 125 -13.80 15.88 -25.48
N TYR A 126 -14.91 15.52 -24.86
CA TYR A 126 -15.04 15.35 -23.40
C TYR A 126 -14.98 13.89 -22.98
N GLY A 127 -14.65 12.97 -23.88
CA GLY A 127 -14.61 11.55 -23.57
C GLY A 127 -15.99 10.91 -23.33
N ILE A 128 -17.08 11.59 -23.76
CA ILE A 128 -18.46 11.11 -23.58
C ILE A 128 -18.93 10.39 -24.84
N THR A 129 -19.46 9.19 -24.65
CA THR A 129 -20.11 8.41 -25.71
C THR A 129 -21.53 8.09 -25.29
N VAL A 130 -22.51 8.43 -26.10
CA VAL A 130 -23.94 8.15 -25.86
C VAL A 130 -24.40 6.91 -26.61
N THR A 131 -25.39 6.21 -26.05
CA THR A 131 -26.05 5.06 -26.65
C THR A 131 -27.47 5.45 -27.04
N GLY A 132 -27.84 5.18 -28.30
CA GLY A 132 -29.11 5.60 -28.88
C GLY A 132 -28.95 6.81 -29.82
N THR A 133 -30.09 7.24 -30.42
CA THR A 133 -30.09 8.43 -31.29
C THR A 133 -30.67 9.59 -30.51
N PRO A 134 -29.91 10.66 -30.32
CA PRO A 134 -30.39 11.82 -29.56
C PRO A 134 -31.53 12.55 -30.30
N ALA A 135 -32.47 13.08 -29.53
CA ALA A 135 -33.54 13.95 -29.98
C ALA A 135 -33.41 15.32 -29.29
N ALA A 136 -34.06 16.34 -29.84
CA ALA A 136 -34.03 17.67 -29.22
C ALA A 136 -34.46 17.62 -27.74
N ASP A 137 -33.77 18.38 -26.90
CA ASP A 137 -33.91 18.45 -25.44
C ASP A 137 -33.41 17.21 -24.67
N ASP A 138 -32.74 16.26 -25.36
CA ASP A 138 -32.05 15.19 -24.65
C ASP A 138 -30.84 15.75 -23.88
N THR A 139 -30.62 15.21 -22.68
CA THR A 139 -29.52 15.68 -21.82
C THR A 139 -28.60 14.55 -21.38
N VAL A 140 -27.31 14.87 -21.26
CA VAL A 140 -26.32 14.09 -20.52
C VAL A 140 -25.82 14.96 -19.39
N VAL A 141 -25.92 14.46 -18.15
CA VAL A 141 -25.33 15.14 -16.99
C VAL A 141 -24.19 14.26 -16.46
N VAL A 142 -22.99 14.80 -16.54
CA VAL A 142 -21.79 14.15 -16.01
C VAL A 142 -21.56 14.66 -14.59
N HIS A 143 -21.57 13.74 -13.64
CA HIS A 143 -21.29 14.01 -12.23
C HIS A 143 -19.85 13.64 -11.92
N VAL A 144 -19.08 14.60 -11.45
CA VAL A 144 -17.74 14.39 -10.87
C VAL A 144 -17.88 14.39 -9.37
N GLN A 145 -17.40 13.34 -8.72
CA GLN A 145 -17.33 13.26 -7.27
C GLN A 145 -15.88 13.43 -6.83
N ALA A 146 -15.56 14.53 -6.18
CA ALA A 146 -14.28 14.73 -5.53
C ALA A 146 -14.39 14.46 -4.03
N SER A 147 -13.40 13.79 -3.49
CA SER A 147 -13.15 13.69 -2.06
C SER A 147 -11.94 14.53 -1.69
N LYS A 148 -11.85 14.91 -0.41
CA LYS A 148 -10.65 15.58 0.12
C LYS A 148 -9.91 14.62 1.02
N ILE A 149 -8.59 14.57 0.83
CA ILE A 149 -7.69 13.84 1.72
C ILE A 149 -6.99 14.85 2.59
N GLU A 150 -7.07 14.66 3.90
CA GLU A 150 -6.31 15.46 4.86
C GLU A 150 -4.99 14.79 5.17
N PHE A 151 -3.91 15.56 5.11
CA PHE A 151 -2.57 15.15 5.47
C PHE A 151 -2.05 15.97 6.65
N ASP A 152 -1.40 15.32 7.59
CA ASP A 152 -0.60 15.95 8.62
C ASP A 152 0.83 16.17 8.09
N VAL A 153 1.40 17.35 8.30
CA VAL A 153 2.85 17.58 8.16
C VAL A 153 3.54 16.86 9.32
N VAL A 154 4.25 15.79 9.04
CA VAL A 154 4.86 14.93 10.07
C VAL A 154 6.33 15.22 10.31
N ASP A 155 7.03 15.75 9.29
CA ASP A 155 8.44 16.11 9.39
C ASP A 155 8.86 17.09 8.28
N ILE A 156 9.98 17.77 8.49
CA ILE A 156 10.62 18.67 7.52
C ILE A 156 12.08 18.25 7.37
N ASP A 157 12.51 17.99 6.11
CA ASP A 157 13.85 17.54 5.75
C ASP A 157 14.17 16.09 6.18
N TYR A 158 13.14 15.28 6.48
CA TYR A 158 13.33 13.87 6.84
C TYR A 158 13.64 12.99 5.65
N ASP A 159 12.83 13.10 4.59
CA ASP A 159 12.95 12.26 3.42
C ASP A 159 14.09 12.70 2.50
N VAL A 160 14.68 11.73 1.80
CA VAL A 160 15.73 11.96 0.81
C VAL A 160 15.17 11.59 -0.56
N PRO A 161 14.90 12.56 -1.42
CA PRO A 161 14.47 12.29 -2.79
C PRO A 161 15.50 11.45 -3.54
N VAL A 162 15.00 10.60 -4.43
CA VAL A 162 15.87 9.83 -5.34
C VAL A 162 16.65 10.76 -6.26
N ASN A 163 16.08 11.92 -6.57
CA ASN A 163 16.77 13.00 -7.25
C ASN A 163 17.56 13.84 -6.22
N ASP A 164 18.86 13.58 -6.11
CA ASP A 164 19.78 14.17 -5.11
C ASP A 164 19.93 15.72 -5.19
N VAL A 165 19.21 16.41 -6.08
CA VAL A 165 19.32 17.87 -6.27
C VAL A 165 18.52 18.66 -5.22
N LEU A 166 17.55 18.02 -4.56
CA LEU A 166 16.67 18.70 -3.60
C LEU A 166 17.28 18.62 -2.19
N GLU A 167 17.52 19.79 -1.58
CA GLU A 167 18.08 19.91 -0.23
C GLU A 167 16.99 19.91 0.85
N HIS A 168 15.78 20.34 0.51
CA HIS A 168 14.66 20.51 1.43
C HIS A 168 13.45 19.72 1.01
N THR A 169 12.76 19.10 1.98
CA THR A 169 11.59 18.27 1.77
C THR A 169 10.54 18.47 2.86
N LEU A 170 9.30 18.11 2.54
CA LEU A 170 8.17 18.12 3.48
C LEU A 170 7.52 16.74 3.50
N ALA A 171 7.61 16.05 4.63
CA ALA A 171 6.98 14.75 4.82
C ALA A 171 5.53 14.89 5.29
N LEU A 172 4.63 14.25 4.61
CA LEU A 172 3.20 14.22 4.90
C LEU A 172 2.73 12.81 5.22
N TRP A 173 1.73 12.69 6.07
CA TRP A 173 1.01 11.45 6.34
C TRP A 173 -0.48 11.70 6.46
N THR A 174 -1.31 10.82 5.90
CA THR A 174 -2.77 10.97 5.95
C THR A 174 -3.28 11.02 7.39
N SER A 175 -4.12 12.00 7.69
CA SER A 175 -4.72 12.16 9.03
C SER A 175 -5.66 11.01 9.36
N ASP A 176 -6.37 10.49 8.34
CA ASP A 176 -7.27 9.34 8.42
C ASP A 176 -6.84 8.22 7.47
N LEU A 177 -7.43 7.04 7.64
CA LEU A 177 -7.19 5.90 6.76
C LEU A 177 -7.90 6.11 5.42
N LEU A 178 -7.16 5.87 4.34
CA LEU A 178 -7.67 5.95 2.96
C LEU A 178 -8.65 4.82 2.65
N LEU A 179 -8.31 3.61 3.12
CA LEU A 179 -9.11 2.40 2.94
C LEU A 179 -9.19 1.64 4.26
N TYR A 180 -10.25 0.87 4.41
CA TYR A 180 -10.38 -0.13 5.45
C TYR A 180 -11.20 -1.31 4.90
N ASP A 181 -10.76 -2.54 5.19
CA ASP A 181 -11.41 -3.79 4.78
C ASP A 181 -11.62 -3.94 3.26
N SER A 182 -10.69 -3.41 2.47
CA SER A 182 -10.81 -3.35 1.01
C SER A 182 -9.78 -4.19 0.27
N ILE A 183 -8.50 -4.05 0.62
CA ILE A 183 -7.40 -4.80 0.01
C ILE A 183 -6.51 -5.42 1.08
N PRO A 184 -5.95 -6.62 0.87
CA PRO A 184 -5.02 -7.23 1.82
C PRO A 184 -3.67 -6.51 1.76
N PHE A 185 -2.87 -6.63 2.83
CA PHE A 185 -1.46 -6.22 2.73
C PHE A 185 -0.77 -6.98 1.59
N CYS A 186 -0.89 -8.29 1.59
CA CYS A 186 -0.42 -9.16 0.51
C CYS A 186 -1.45 -10.26 0.25
N SER A 187 -1.75 -10.54 -1.01
CA SER A 187 -2.61 -11.67 -1.36
C SER A 187 -1.95 -13.01 -1.04
N PRO A 188 -2.72 -14.10 -0.88
CA PRO A 188 -2.17 -15.44 -0.83
C PRO A 188 -1.23 -15.72 -2.00
N GLN A 189 -0.26 -16.60 -1.78
CA GLN A 189 0.68 -17.02 -2.81
C GLN A 189 0.39 -18.46 -3.27
N LYS A 190 0.88 -18.82 -4.46
CA LYS A 190 0.93 -20.23 -4.89
C LYS A 190 1.93 -20.98 -4.00
N LEU A 191 1.65 -22.24 -3.70
CA LEU A 191 2.65 -23.14 -3.14
C LEU A 191 3.65 -23.58 -4.22
N VAL A 192 3.14 -23.86 -5.42
CA VAL A 192 3.91 -24.27 -6.58
C VAL A 192 3.62 -23.36 -7.74
N SER A 193 4.65 -22.85 -8.39
CA SER A 193 4.57 -22.17 -9.69
C SER A 193 5.08 -23.13 -10.79
N VAL A 194 4.28 -23.33 -11.82
CA VAL A 194 4.52 -24.27 -12.91
C VAL A 194 5.20 -23.54 -14.06
N ARG A 195 6.42 -23.94 -14.42
CA ARG A 195 7.19 -23.35 -15.52
C ARG A 195 6.90 -24.01 -16.86
N GLU A 196 6.69 -25.33 -16.86
CA GLU A 196 6.29 -26.11 -18.03
C GLU A 196 5.01 -26.83 -17.70
N ALA A 197 4.13 -26.99 -18.69
CA ALA A 197 2.83 -27.61 -18.50
C ALA A 197 2.94 -28.99 -17.82
N LEU A 198 2.16 -29.20 -16.79
CA LEU A 198 2.03 -30.49 -16.10
C LEU A 198 0.77 -31.21 -16.62
N PRO A 199 0.92 -32.35 -17.30
CA PRO A 199 -0.24 -33.12 -17.78
C PRO A 199 -1.09 -33.64 -16.61
N ALA A 200 -2.29 -34.12 -16.92
CA ALA A 200 -3.11 -34.84 -15.94
C ALA A 200 -2.33 -36.02 -15.35
N GLY A 201 -2.38 -36.21 -14.05
CA GLY A 201 -1.60 -37.23 -13.37
C GLY A 201 -1.63 -37.15 -11.85
N THR A 202 -0.91 -38.06 -11.21
CA THR A 202 -0.71 -38.06 -9.75
C THR A 202 0.69 -37.53 -9.43
N TYR A 203 0.74 -36.51 -8.56
CA TYR A 203 1.95 -35.77 -8.23
C TYR A 203 2.20 -35.72 -6.74
N ASN A 204 3.48 -35.69 -6.36
CA ASN A 204 3.92 -35.52 -4.99
C ASN A 204 4.67 -34.21 -4.80
N ILE A 205 4.39 -33.54 -3.70
CA ILE A 205 5.12 -32.38 -3.20
C ILE A 205 5.76 -32.80 -1.87
N THR A 206 7.09 -32.78 -1.78
CA THR A 206 7.80 -33.08 -0.55
C THR A 206 8.32 -31.79 0.10
N LEU A 207 8.04 -31.63 1.39
CA LEU A 207 8.56 -30.56 2.24
C LEU A 207 9.55 -31.20 3.22
N ASP A 208 10.85 -31.03 2.94
CA ASP A 208 11.94 -31.55 3.77
C ASP A 208 12.19 -30.59 4.94
N HIS A 209 11.91 -31.01 6.18
CA HIS A 209 11.92 -30.14 7.35
C HIS A 209 11.10 -28.86 7.14
N GLY A 210 10.11 -28.91 6.27
CA GLY A 210 9.27 -27.78 5.89
C GLY A 210 7.92 -27.75 6.59
N CYS A 211 7.59 -28.76 7.39
CA CYS A 211 6.34 -28.83 8.14
C CYS A 211 6.55 -28.68 9.64
N TYR A 212 5.63 -27.98 10.28
CA TYR A 212 5.61 -27.74 11.71
C TYR A 212 4.25 -28.12 12.31
N ASP A 213 4.21 -29.10 13.19
CA ASP A 213 2.99 -29.61 13.83
C ASP A 213 2.64 -28.89 15.15
N GLY A 214 3.42 -27.87 15.54
CA GLY A 214 3.30 -27.17 16.82
C GLY A 214 4.32 -27.59 17.87
N THR A 215 5.02 -28.69 17.66
CA THR A 215 6.04 -29.24 18.59
C THR A 215 7.35 -29.58 17.91
N THR A 216 7.29 -30.13 16.70
CA THR A 216 8.45 -30.59 15.93
C THR A 216 8.42 -30.09 14.50
N VAL A 217 9.58 -30.05 13.87
CA VAL A 217 9.73 -29.84 12.43
C VAL A 217 9.95 -31.19 11.79
N GLU A 218 9.19 -31.50 10.76
CA GLU A 218 9.20 -32.81 10.12
C GLU A 218 9.15 -32.72 8.60
N ASP A 219 9.53 -33.83 7.96
CA ASP A 219 9.34 -34.04 6.54
C ASP A 219 7.90 -34.44 6.27
N SER A 220 7.32 -33.94 5.19
CA SER A 220 5.99 -34.37 4.75
C SER A 220 5.90 -34.43 3.25
N THR A 221 5.30 -35.50 2.75
CA THR A 221 5.01 -35.65 1.31
C THR A 221 3.51 -35.64 1.12
N TYR A 222 3.06 -34.69 0.32
CA TYR A 222 1.65 -34.54 -0.03
C TYR A 222 1.43 -35.04 -1.45
N GLN A 223 0.45 -35.91 -1.62
CA GLN A 223 0.06 -36.42 -2.92
C GLN A 223 -1.30 -35.87 -3.33
N PHE A 224 -1.46 -35.55 -4.59
CA PHE A 224 -2.75 -35.20 -5.21
C PHE A 224 -2.82 -35.72 -6.65
N THR A 225 -4.04 -35.87 -7.15
CA THR A 225 -4.29 -36.26 -8.55
C THR A 225 -5.07 -35.17 -9.26
N THR A 226 -4.57 -34.67 -10.37
CA THR A 226 -5.27 -33.76 -11.27
C THR A 226 -5.77 -34.52 -12.51
N THR A 227 -6.99 -34.23 -12.95
CA THR A 227 -7.58 -34.82 -14.16
C THR A 227 -7.39 -33.93 -15.38
N ARG A 228 -6.87 -32.72 -15.18
CA ARG A 228 -6.59 -31.71 -16.20
C ARG A 228 -5.13 -31.31 -16.19
N GLU A 229 -4.67 -30.83 -17.33
CA GLU A 229 -3.36 -30.21 -17.44
C GLU A 229 -3.31 -28.89 -16.66
N ILE A 230 -2.18 -28.63 -15.98
CA ILE A 230 -1.85 -27.34 -15.40
C ILE A 230 -0.89 -26.65 -16.36
N PRO A 231 -1.29 -25.58 -17.06
CA PRO A 231 -0.46 -24.94 -18.08
C PRO A 231 0.76 -24.24 -17.48
N ALA A 232 1.76 -23.95 -18.30
CA ALA A 232 2.88 -23.12 -17.93
C ALA A 232 2.40 -21.73 -17.45
N GLY A 233 3.04 -21.20 -16.41
CA GLY A 233 2.60 -19.99 -15.70
C GLY A 233 1.48 -20.22 -14.67
N GLY A 234 0.84 -21.38 -14.71
CA GLY A 234 -0.16 -21.78 -13.71
C GLY A 234 0.46 -22.13 -12.36
N GLY A 235 -0.33 -22.72 -11.50
CA GLY A 235 0.14 -23.07 -10.17
C GLY A 235 -0.81 -23.91 -9.33
N ILE A 236 -0.33 -24.23 -8.15
CA ILE A 236 -0.99 -25.08 -7.19
C ILE A 236 -1.01 -24.40 -5.83
N ARG A 237 -2.13 -24.46 -5.14
CA ARG A 237 -2.30 -23.97 -3.77
C ARG A 237 -2.99 -25.03 -2.92
N HIS A 238 -2.64 -25.08 -1.64
CA HIS A 238 -3.35 -25.88 -0.66
C HIS A 238 -4.30 -25.04 0.17
N THR A 239 -5.48 -25.55 0.54
CA THR A 239 -6.51 -24.75 1.21
C THR A 239 -6.26 -24.51 2.70
N THR A 240 -5.38 -25.29 3.32
CA THR A 240 -5.16 -25.25 4.76
C THR A 240 -3.69 -25.11 5.20
N MET A 241 -2.72 -25.25 4.30
CA MET A 241 -1.33 -24.97 4.64
C MET A 241 -1.13 -23.47 4.88
N GLY A 242 -0.45 -23.13 5.97
CA GLY A 242 -0.20 -21.77 6.42
C GLY A 242 1.12 -21.20 5.94
N GLY A 243 1.50 -20.05 6.48
CA GLY A 243 2.73 -19.35 6.19
C GLY A 243 3.98 -20.01 6.76
N TYR A 244 5.15 -19.42 6.46
CA TYR A 244 6.43 -19.89 6.94
C TYR A 244 6.69 -19.51 8.39
N LEU A 245 7.05 -20.47 9.22
CA LEU A 245 7.41 -20.29 10.64
C LEU A 245 8.92 -20.34 10.83
N SER A 246 9.54 -19.22 11.17
CA SER A 246 11.00 -19.13 11.31
C SER A 246 11.56 -20.01 12.44
N SER A 247 10.84 -20.14 13.53
CA SER A 247 11.25 -20.96 14.68
C SER A 247 11.17 -22.45 14.41
N GLY A 248 10.34 -22.86 13.45
CA GLY A 248 10.09 -24.23 13.09
C GLY A 248 10.60 -24.62 11.71
N TYR A 249 11.10 -23.67 10.92
CA TYR A 249 11.56 -23.93 9.56
C TYR A 249 10.49 -24.51 8.63
N GLY A 250 9.26 -24.04 8.69
CA GLY A 250 8.28 -24.58 7.79
C GLY A 250 6.91 -23.93 7.87
N ILE A 251 6.03 -24.45 7.06
CA ILE A 251 4.60 -24.12 7.10
C ILE A 251 3.90 -25.00 8.14
N SER A 252 2.78 -24.53 8.66
CA SER A 252 1.98 -25.32 9.57
C SER A 252 1.60 -26.64 8.91
N HIS A 253 1.93 -27.76 9.58
CA HIS A 253 1.46 -29.08 9.17
C HIS A 253 -0.05 -29.16 9.42
N VAL A 254 -0.80 -29.52 8.40
CA VAL A 254 -2.24 -29.70 8.52
C VAL A 254 -2.63 -31.02 7.88
N THR A 255 -3.20 -31.90 8.69
CA THR A 255 -3.83 -33.10 8.17
C THR A 255 -5.17 -32.74 7.53
N GLY A 256 -5.33 -33.05 6.26
CA GLY A 256 -6.53 -32.73 5.50
C GLY A 256 -6.39 -31.48 4.62
N GLY A 257 -7.51 -30.97 4.13
CA GLY A 257 -7.52 -29.91 3.14
C GLY A 257 -7.45 -30.45 1.71
N THR A 258 -7.42 -29.57 0.74
CA THR A 258 -7.42 -29.93 -0.67
C THR A 258 -6.49 -29.03 -1.46
N PHE A 259 -6.01 -29.54 -2.59
CA PHE A 259 -5.32 -28.71 -3.56
C PHE A 259 -6.29 -28.02 -4.53
N ILE A 260 -5.89 -26.86 -4.98
CA ILE A 260 -6.55 -26.08 -6.04
C ILE A 260 -5.47 -25.81 -7.10
N THR A 261 -5.83 -26.07 -8.37
CA THR A 261 -4.95 -25.79 -9.51
C THR A 261 -5.44 -24.59 -10.29
N TYR A 262 -4.52 -23.81 -10.83
CA TYR A 262 -4.77 -22.54 -11.52
C TYR A 262 -4.07 -22.50 -12.87
N ASP A 263 -4.67 -21.81 -13.84
CA ASP A 263 -4.01 -21.40 -15.07
C ASP A 263 -3.10 -20.17 -14.88
N ALA A 264 -2.47 -19.70 -15.96
CA ALA A 264 -1.60 -18.53 -15.93
C ALA A 264 -2.34 -17.22 -15.58
N ASP A 265 -3.64 -17.14 -15.87
CA ASP A 265 -4.49 -16.00 -15.55
C ASP A 265 -5.18 -16.15 -14.18
N TYR A 266 -4.76 -17.14 -13.38
CA TYR A 266 -5.28 -17.48 -12.06
C TYR A 266 -6.77 -17.88 -12.03
N ASN A 267 -7.31 -18.38 -13.14
CA ASN A 267 -8.59 -19.04 -13.11
C ASN A 267 -8.41 -20.45 -12.52
N ILE A 268 -9.38 -20.87 -11.73
CA ILE A 268 -9.37 -22.22 -11.15
C ILE A 268 -9.58 -23.25 -12.27
N ILE A 269 -8.65 -24.19 -12.40
CA ILE A 269 -8.77 -25.33 -13.31
C ILE A 269 -9.52 -26.45 -12.60
N GLU A 270 -9.07 -26.85 -11.41
CA GLU A 270 -9.68 -27.85 -10.54
C GLU A 270 -9.56 -27.43 -9.09
N GLN A 271 -10.54 -27.85 -8.29
CA GLN A 271 -10.55 -27.62 -6.85
C GLN A 271 -11.05 -28.86 -6.10
N GLY A 272 -10.77 -28.92 -4.81
CA GLY A 272 -11.18 -30.05 -3.99
C GLY A 272 -10.37 -31.32 -4.25
N LEU A 273 -9.17 -31.18 -4.86
CA LEU A 273 -8.29 -32.33 -5.07
C LEU A 273 -7.80 -32.86 -3.73
N ALA A 274 -8.23 -34.03 -3.35
CA ALA A 274 -7.93 -34.63 -2.05
C ALA A 274 -6.41 -34.73 -1.84
N THR A 275 -5.96 -34.32 -0.68
CA THR A 275 -4.58 -34.49 -0.23
C THR A 275 -4.45 -35.81 0.52
N THR A 276 -3.56 -36.66 0.08
CA THR A 276 -3.19 -37.86 0.79
C THR A 276 -1.71 -37.86 1.13
N GLU A 277 -1.33 -38.43 2.28
CA GLU A 277 0.05 -38.76 2.55
C GLU A 277 0.39 -39.99 1.72
N GLY A 278 1.52 -40.02 1.04
CA GLY A 278 1.85 -41.23 0.32
C GLY A 278 3.06 -41.16 -0.61
N THR A 279 3.56 -42.35 -0.87
CA THR A 279 4.61 -42.63 -1.84
C THR A 279 3.99 -43.23 -3.09
N GLY A 280 4.07 -42.53 -4.19
CA GLY A 280 3.58 -42.95 -5.50
C GLY A 280 3.23 -41.71 -6.36
N GLY A 281 3.40 -41.82 -7.68
CA GLY A 281 3.22 -40.68 -8.58
C GLY A 281 4.52 -39.94 -8.87
N THR A 282 4.40 -38.89 -9.69
CA THR A 282 5.54 -38.10 -10.15
C THR A 282 5.93 -37.09 -9.09
N SER A 283 7.19 -37.09 -8.65
CA SER A 283 7.71 -36.08 -7.73
C SER A 283 7.84 -34.74 -8.44
N LEU A 284 7.22 -33.71 -7.89
CA LEU A 284 7.40 -32.32 -8.31
C LEU A 284 8.67 -31.69 -7.72
N GLY A 285 9.34 -32.39 -6.80
CA GLY A 285 10.55 -31.92 -6.13
C GLY A 285 10.38 -31.76 -4.63
N THR A 286 11.42 -31.25 -3.99
CA THR A 286 11.49 -31.11 -2.54
C THR A 286 11.83 -29.66 -2.18
N ALA A 287 10.96 -29.00 -1.42
CA ALA A 287 11.29 -27.75 -0.75
C ALA A 287 12.06 -28.05 0.54
N THR A 288 13.14 -27.29 0.82
CA THR A 288 13.99 -27.52 1.99
C THR A 288 14.04 -26.31 2.91
N ALA A 289 14.21 -26.55 4.21
CA ALA A 289 14.38 -25.52 5.21
C ALA A 289 15.64 -24.64 4.99
N SER A 290 16.66 -25.16 4.33
CA SER A 290 17.87 -24.41 3.96
C SER A 290 17.63 -23.35 2.89
N ASN A 291 16.51 -23.43 2.16
CA ASN A 291 16.04 -22.42 1.22
C ASN A 291 14.55 -22.15 1.46
N PRO A 292 14.25 -21.41 2.52
CA PRO A 292 12.87 -21.31 3.03
C PRO A 292 11.93 -20.51 2.12
N THR A 293 12.46 -19.66 1.26
CA THR A 293 11.61 -18.79 0.46
C THR A 293 11.01 -19.54 -0.73
N TYR A 294 11.86 -20.24 -1.48
CA TYR A 294 11.44 -21.10 -2.58
C TYR A 294 12.61 -22.01 -3.03
N ARG A 295 12.30 -23.08 -3.73
CA ARG A 295 13.26 -23.96 -4.35
C ARG A 295 12.93 -24.12 -5.84
N VAL A 296 13.94 -24.00 -6.68
CA VAL A 296 13.83 -24.15 -8.14
C VAL A 296 14.11 -25.59 -8.55
N THR A 297 13.25 -26.14 -9.38
CA THR A 297 13.49 -27.33 -10.20
C THR A 297 13.35 -26.98 -11.68
N ASP A 298 13.61 -27.91 -12.60
CA ASP A 298 13.56 -27.63 -14.04
C ASP A 298 12.18 -27.12 -14.48
N ASN A 299 11.10 -27.71 -13.97
CA ASN A 299 9.74 -27.47 -14.46
C ASN A 299 8.88 -26.66 -13.48
N ILE A 300 9.27 -26.55 -12.21
CA ILE A 300 8.49 -25.90 -11.17
C ILE A 300 9.36 -25.15 -10.17
N ASN A 301 8.78 -24.15 -9.54
CA ASN A 301 9.30 -23.51 -8.32
C ASN A 301 8.35 -23.73 -7.15
N PHE A 302 8.89 -23.77 -5.95
CA PHE A 302 8.13 -23.83 -4.71
C PHE A 302 8.32 -22.58 -3.87
N THR A 303 7.28 -22.20 -3.10
CA THR A 303 7.42 -21.34 -1.93
C THR A 303 6.85 -22.05 -0.70
N LEU A 304 7.44 -21.82 0.46
CA LEU A 304 6.87 -22.26 1.73
C LEU A 304 5.80 -21.28 2.27
N ARG A 305 5.65 -20.11 1.63
CA ARG A 305 4.54 -19.19 1.84
C ARG A 305 3.37 -19.62 0.98
N GLN A 306 2.16 -19.38 1.44
CA GLN A 306 0.99 -19.46 0.58
C GLN A 306 -0.25 -18.74 1.14
N ILE A 307 -1.15 -19.40 1.88
CA ILE A 307 -2.50 -18.87 2.15
C ILE A 307 -2.50 -17.58 2.97
N TYR A 308 -1.47 -17.31 3.74
CA TYR A 308 -1.37 -16.11 4.60
C TYR A 308 -0.62 -14.95 3.95
N GLY A 309 -0.13 -15.14 2.73
CA GLY A 309 0.61 -14.14 2.00
C GLY A 309 2.05 -13.96 2.50
N SER A 310 2.68 -12.90 2.06
CA SER A 310 4.05 -12.51 2.41
C SER A 310 4.05 -11.20 3.17
N ASN A 311 4.86 -11.10 4.21
CA ASN A 311 5.08 -9.85 4.92
C ASN A 311 6.21 -8.99 4.31
N ARG A 312 6.72 -9.34 3.15
CA ARG A 312 7.74 -8.56 2.47
C ARG A 312 7.12 -7.38 1.73
N ASN A 313 7.59 -6.17 1.99
CA ASN A 313 6.98 -4.94 1.45
C ASN A 313 6.87 -4.91 -0.09
N ILE A 314 7.84 -5.48 -0.82
CA ILE A 314 7.76 -5.53 -2.28
C ILE A 314 6.59 -6.36 -2.83
N HIS A 315 6.05 -7.29 -2.04
CA HIS A 315 4.87 -8.09 -2.38
C HIS A 315 3.55 -7.39 -1.98
N SER A 316 3.64 -6.29 -1.21
CA SER A 316 2.47 -5.60 -0.66
C SER A 316 1.52 -5.11 -1.78
N ALA A 317 0.25 -5.48 -1.65
CA ALA A 317 -0.81 -4.97 -2.50
C ALA A 317 -1.10 -3.48 -2.20
N ASN A 318 -0.97 -3.07 -0.93
CA ASN A 318 -1.12 -1.68 -0.54
C ASN A 318 -0.07 -0.80 -1.23
N ARG A 319 1.21 -1.23 -1.23
CA ARG A 319 2.30 -0.53 -1.91
C ARG A 319 2.00 -0.34 -3.40
N LYS A 320 1.54 -1.40 -4.08
CA LYS A 320 1.20 -1.37 -5.51
C LYS A 320 0.03 -0.42 -5.77
N TRP A 321 -1.00 -0.49 -4.96
CA TRP A 321 -2.15 0.39 -5.03
C TRP A 321 -1.78 1.86 -4.79
N LEU A 322 -0.99 2.14 -3.76
CA LEU A 322 -0.55 3.50 -3.39
C LEU A 322 0.26 4.18 -4.50
N ASN A 323 1.06 3.42 -5.25
CA ASN A 323 1.96 3.95 -6.29
C ASN A 323 1.38 3.87 -7.71
N SER A 324 0.10 3.57 -7.87
CA SER A 324 -0.54 3.42 -9.18
C SER A 324 -1.53 4.55 -9.47
N ASP A 325 -1.57 4.96 -10.74
CA ASP A 325 -2.57 5.84 -11.32
C ASP A 325 -3.54 5.11 -12.27
N ALA A 326 -3.50 3.78 -12.26
CA ALA A 326 -4.37 2.96 -13.09
C ALA A 326 -5.85 3.19 -12.76
N PRO A 327 -6.74 3.24 -13.75
CA PRO A 327 -8.19 3.33 -13.54
C PRO A 327 -8.72 2.08 -12.86
N GLY A 328 -9.95 2.13 -12.35
CA GLY A 328 -10.61 0.97 -11.75
C GLY A 328 -10.82 -0.17 -12.76
N ALA A 329 -10.72 -1.41 -12.29
CA ALA A 329 -11.01 -2.59 -13.11
C ALA A 329 -12.49 -2.98 -13.05
N ALA A 330 -12.96 -3.78 -14.01
CA ALA A 330 -14.29 -4.36 -13.97
C ALA A 330 -14.43 -5.35 -12.81
N SER A 331 -15.65 -5.51 -12.30
CA SER A 331 -15.92 -6.45 -11.20
C SER A 331 -15.46 -7.87 -11.52
N GLY A 332 -14.77 -8.48 -10.59
CA GLY A 332 -14.23 -9.85 -10.70
C GLY A 332 -12.92 -9.96 -11.50
N GLN A 333 -12.43 -8.90 -12.10
CA GLN A 333 -11.15 -8.87 -12.79
C GLN A 333 -9.99 -8.59 -11.81
N THR A 334 -8.79 -8.91 -12.24
CA THR A 334 -7.55 -8.46 -11.56
C THR A 334 -7.54 -6.94 -11.53
N ALA A 335 -7.18 -6.36 -10.39
CA ALA A 335 -7.05 -4.92 -10.24
C ALA A 335 -6.02 -4.37 -11.24
N SER A 336 -6.34 -3.26 -11.90
CA SER A 336 -5.48 -2.67 -12.94
C SER A 336 -4.13 -2.20 -12.40
N TRP A 337 -4.07 -1.91 -11.10
CA TRP A 337 -2.85 -1.52 -10.39
C TRP A 337 -2.03 -2.71 -9.88
N TRP A 338 -2.53 -3.94 -10.04
CA TRP A 338 -1.84 -5.12 -9.56
C TRP A 338 -0.74 -5.55 -10.52
N GLU A 339 0.44 -5.75 -9.98
CA GLU A 339 1.58 -6.37 -10.65
C GLU A 339 2.22 -7.39 -9.70
N ALA A 340 2.49 -8.61 -10.19
CA ALA A 340 3.16 -9.62 -9.40
C ALA A 340 4.64 -9.23 -9.15
N SER A 341 5.11 -9.36 -7.92
CA SER A 341 6.53 -9.15 -7.57
C SER A 341 7.38 -10.39 -7.85
N ASP A 342 6.75 -11.55 -7.80
CA ASP A 342 7.34 -12.82 -8.23
C ASP A 342 6.27 -13.77 -8.83
N GLU A 343 6.70 -14.92 -9.28
CA GLU A 343 5.83 -15.93 -9.92
C GLU A 343 4.84 -16.63 -8.95
N PHE A 344 4.97 -16.41 -7.66
CA PHE A 344 4.08 -16.99 -6.64
C PHE A 344 2.92 -16.09 -6.28
N ASP A 345 3.04 -14.79 -6.52
CA ASP A 345 2.01 -13.83 -6.15
C ASP A 345 0.71 -14.10 -6.90
N MET A 346 -0.38 -14.23 -6.16
CA MET A 346 -1.72 -14.31 -6.73
C MET A 346 -2.31 -12.91 -6.88
N PRO A 347 -3.09 -12.66 -7.95
CA PRO A 347 -3.63 -11.34 -8.20
C PRO A 347 -4.66 -10.91 -7.16
N VAL A 348 -4.64 -9.64 -6.81
CA VAL A 348 -5.75 -9.00 -6.10
C VAL A 348 -6.83 -8.65 -7.11
N ARG A 349 -8.08 -9.03 -6.81
CA ARG A 349 -9.26 -8.65 -7.60
C ARG A 349 -9.95 -7.47 -6.93
N SER A 350 -9.97 -6.34 -7.60
CA SER A 350 -10.55 -5.11 -7.05
C SER A 350 -11.01 -4.19 -8.17
N THR A 351 -12.10 -3.49 -7.93
CA THR A 351 -12.60 -2.42 -8.83
C THR A 351 -12.01 -1.05 -8.47
N LEU A 352 -11.24 -0.95 -7.39
CA LEU A 352 -10.64 0.30 -6.94
C LEU A 352 -9.63 0.79 -7.98
N PRO A 353 -9.65 2.07 -8.36
CA PRO A 353 -8.55 2.71 -9.08
C PRO A 353 -7.33 2.81 -8.17
N GLY A 354 -6.15 2.98 -8.75
CA GLY A 354 -4.92 3.26 -8.01
C GLY A 354 -5.04 4.56 -7.20
N PHE A 355 -4.26 4.70 -6.15
CA PHE A 355 -4.36 5.86 -5.25
C PHE A 355 -4.03 7.19 -5.96
N LEU A 356 -3.06 7.18 -6.88
CA LEU A 356 -2.67 8.39 -7.63
C LEU A 356 -3.71 8.79 -8.70
N HIS A 357 -4.62 7.89 -9.07
CA HIS A 357 -5.69 8.17 -10.03
C HIS A 357 -6.64 9.23 -9.46
N GLY A 358 -6.88 10.30 -10.20
CA GLY A 358 -7.74 11.41 -9.77
C GLY A 358 -7.18 12.29 -8.64
N LEU A 359 -5.92 12.13 -8.25
CA LEU A 359 -5.25 13.04 -7.31
C LEU A 359 -4.96 14.36 -7.99
N ASP A 360 -5.17 15.48 -7.27
CA ASP A 360 -4.91 16.84 -7.79
C ASP A 360 -3.60 16.89 -8.58
N PRO A 361 -3.62 17.23 -9.88
CA PRO A 361 -2.42 17.18 -10.72
C PRO A 361 -1.29 18.12 -10.26
N ALA A 362 -1.63 19.28 -9.71
CA ALA A 362 -0.63 20.23 -9.22
C ALA A 362 0.01 19.75 -7.92
N PHE A 363 -0.76 19.10 -7.04
CA PHE A 363 -0.22 18.43 -5.87
C PHE A 363 0.67 17.24 -6.27
N ARG A 364 0.17 16.39 -7.17
CA ARG A 364 0.91 15.23 -7.68
C ARG A 364 2.26 15.62 -8.31
N ALA A 365 2.32 16.76 -9.00
CA ALA A 365 3.53 17.23 -9.67
C ALA A 365 4.68 17.57 -8.72
N ILE A 366 4.39 17.86 -7.44
CA ILE A 366 5.41 18.19 -6.43
C ILE A 366 5.73 17.03 -5.50
N ILE A 367 5.08 15.86 -5.67
CA ILE A 367 5.43 14.64 -4.93
C ILE A 367 6.79 14.12 -5.42
N GLN A 368 7.68 13.86 -4.51
CA GLN A 368 9.02 13.33 -4.79
C GLN A 368 9.10 11.83 -4.54
N LYS A 369 9.73 11.11 -5.46
CA LYS A 369 10.11 9.72 -5.21
C LYS A 369 11.23 9.69 -4.19
N VAL A 370 11.04 8.91 -3.12
CA VAL A 370 11.99 8.77 -2.02
C VAL A 370 12.42 7.31 -1.86
N ARG A 371 13.60 7.11 -1.27
CA ARG A 371 14.09 5.77 -0.95
C ARG A 371 13.79 5.45 0.51
N LYS A 372 13.07 4.35 0.74
CA LYS A 372 12.66 3.87 2.05
C LYS A 372 13.31 2.53 2.37
N ARG A 373 13.92 2.44 3.53
CA ARG A 373 14.46 1.19 4.07
C ARG A 373 13.38 0.42 4.81
N THR A 374 13.27 -0.86 4.53
CA THR A 374 12.36 -1.80 5.19
C THR A 374 13.14 -3.04 5.62
N ALA A 375 12.90 -3.53 6.81
CA ALA A 375 13.47 -4.80 7.27
C ALA A 375 12.94 -5.98 6.45
N LYS A 376 13.68 -7.07 6.47
CA LYS A 376 13.23 -8.36 5.94
C LYS A 376 13.12 -9.36 7.07
N CYS A 377 12.13 -10.25 6.99
CA CYS A 377 12.04 -11.37 7.91
C CYS A 377 13.15 -12.40 7.67
N ILE A 378 13.32 -13.34 8.61
CA ILE A 378 14.36 -14.38 8.53
C ILE A 378 14.19 -15.22 7.27
N ALA A 379 12.98 -15.55 6.87
CA ALA A 379 12.68 -16.32 5.66
C ALA A 379 13.11 -15.62 4.36
N ASP A 380 13.26 -14.30 4.38
CA ASP A 380 13.76 -13.50 3.26
C ASP A 380 15.26 -13.20 3.34
N GLY A 381 15.98 -13.91 4.20
CA GLY A 381 17.41 -13.78 4.42
C GLY A 381 17.79 -12.68 5.40
N SER A 382 16.85 -12.17 6.20
CA SER A 382 17.08 -11.11 7.19
C SER A 382 17.64 -9.81 6.58
N GLY A 383 18.09 -8.88 7.42
CA GLY A 383 18.62 -7.60 6.97
C GLY A 383 17.52 -6.66 6.50
N TYR A 384 17.74 -5.97 5.41
CA TYR A 384 16.81 -4.96 4.89
C TYR A 384 16.79 -4.96 3.35
N GLU A 385 15.82 -4.25 2.83
CA GLU A 385 15.76 -3.82 1.43
C GLU A 385 15.41 -2.34 1.36
N ASP A 386 15.91 -1.66 0.32
CA ASP A 386 15.60 -0.27 0.05
C ASP A 386 14.69 -0.22 -1.20
N THR A 387 13.53 0.43 -1.07
CA THR A 387 12.57 0.59 -2.17
C THR A 387 12.41 2.07 -2.51
N GLU A 388 12.08 2.35 -3.77
CA GLU A 388 11.79 3.70 -4.24
C GLU A 388 10.28 3.87 -4.38
N GLU A 389 9.73 4.88 -3.69
CA GLU A 389 8.29 5.07 -3.54
C GLU A 389 7.91 6.54 -3.79
N LEU A 390 6.80 6.78 -4.49
CA LEU A 390 6.12 8.07 -4.46
C LEU A 390 5.26 8.19 -3.20
N ILE A 391 4.53 7.11 -2.91
CA ILE A 391 3.64 7.00 -1.75
C ILE A 391 4.02 5.72 -1.00
N PHE A 392 4.08 5.79 0.32
CA PHE A 392 4.49 4.66 1.16
C PHE A 392 3.63 4.55 2.41
N GLU A 393 3.54 3.35 2.99
CA GLU A 393 3.03 3.18 4.35
C GLU A 393 4.14 3.54 5.35
N PRO A 394 3.81 4.13 6.51
CA PRO A 394 4.83 4.41 7.53
C PRO A 394 5.43 3.11 8.07
N SER A 395 6.66 3.19 8.57
CA SER A 395 7.27 2.10 9.33
C SER A 395 7.03 2.26 10.83
N MET A 396 7.23 1.19 11.59
CA MET A 396 7.23 1.28 13.04
C MET A 396 8.30 2.23 13.58
N THR A 397 9.43 2.37 12.87
CA THR A 397 10.52 3.28 13.26
C THR A 397 10.09 4.73 13.09
N GLU A 398 9.49 5.08 11.97
CA GLU A 398 9.01 6.44 11.68
C GLU A 398 7.91 6.88 12.65
N LEU A 399 7.07 5.95 13.11
CA LEU A 399 6.06 6.22 14.13
C LEU A 399 6.59 6.18 15.58
N GLY A 400 7.91 6.08 15.77
CA GLY A 400 8.53 6.18 17.09
C GLY A 400 8.41 4.92 17.95
N TYR A 401 8.07 3.76 17.41
CA TYR A 401 8.11 2.48 18.14
C TYR A 401 9.54 1.91 18.27
N GLY A 402 10.52 2.51 17.58
CA GLY A 402 11.90 2.07 17.59
C GLY A 402 12.27 1.21 16.38
N LYS A 403 13.41 0.50 16.49
CA LYS A 403 13.97 -0.31 15.41
C LYS A 403 13.23 -1.64 15.27
N ASN A 404 13.07 -2.12 14.04
CA ASN A 404 12.56 -3.43 13.74
C ASN A 404 13.73 -4.44 13.68
N ASN A 405 13.89 -5.27 14.70
CA ASN A 405 14.97 -6.26 14.80
C ASN A 405 16.37 -5.64 14.49
N ASN A 406 16.70 -4.53 15.15
CA ASN A 406 17.91 -3.73 14.95
C ASN A 406 18.01 -2.98 13.60
N ILE A 407 17.04 -3.09 12.72
CA ILE A 407 16.96 -2.31 11.48
C ILE A 407 16.20 -1.01 11.73
N SER A 408 16.82 0.11 11.38
CA SER A 408 16.17 1.42 11.34
C SER A 408 15.45 1.56 10.00
N GLU A 409 14.13 1.52 10.02
CA GLU A 409 13.27 1.56 8.82
C GLU A 409 12.92 3.03 8.51
N THR A 410 13.89 3.77 7.99
CA THR A 410 13.80 5.23 7.75
C THR A 410 14.08 5.56 6.29
N ALA A 411 14.17 6.85 5.99
CA ALA A 411 14.70 7.32 4.70
C ALA A 411 16.17 6.90 4.52
N ALA A 412 16.51 6.47 3.31
CA ALA A 412 17.85 6.06 2.93
C ALA A 412 18.40 6.91 1.79
N LYS A 413 19.69 7.26 1.85
CA LYS A 413 20.40 7.93 0.76
C LYS A 413 20.82 6.94 -0.33
N ALA A 414 21.21 7.44 -1.48
CA ALA A 414 21.66 6.62 -2.61
C ALA A 414 22.87 5.74 -2.26
N ASP A 415 23.76 6.19 -1.36
CA ASP A 415 24.91 5.45 -0.88
C ASP A 415 24.57 4.43 0.24
N GLY A 416 23.27 4.28 0.57
CA GLY A 416 22.79 3.39 1.63
C GLY A 416 22.94 3.94 3.04
N THR A 417 23.44 5.17 3.22
CA THR A 417 23.44 5.79 4.55
C THR A 417 22.02 6.18 4.95
N LEU A 418 21.72 6.11 6.25
CA LEU A 418 20.42 6.49 6.79
C LEU A 418 20.44 7.93 7.29
N LYS A 419 19.27 8.53 7.38
CA LYS A 419 19.07 9.73 8.20
C LYS A 419 19.38 9.38 9.66
N THR A 420 19.91 10.37 10.38
CA THR A 420 20.27 10.22 11.80
C THR A 420 19.04 10.19 12.71
N GLU A 421 18.02 10.93 12.34
CA GLU A 421 16.71 10.90 13.01
C GLU A 421 15.95 9.63 12.61
N LEU A 422 15.44 8.91 13.62
CA LEU A 422 14.76 7.65 13.40
C LEU A 422 13.25 7.84 13.23
N ALA A 423 12.59 8.54 14.16
CA ALA A 423 11.18 8.84 14.09
C ALA A 423 10.94 10.18 13.40
N TRP A 424 9.80 10.35 12.76
CA TRP A 424 9.32 11.66 12.34
C TRP A 424 9.19 12.60 13.54
N ASP A 425 9.46 13.88 13.35
CA ASP A 425 9.39 14.92 14.38
C ASP A 425 8.07 14.85 15.18
N MET A 426 6.96 14.61 14.49
CA MET A 426 5.63 14.47 15.11
C MET A 426 5.55 13.32 16.11
N PHE A 427 6.40 12.28 15.97
CA PHE A 427 6.33 11.06 16.79
C PHE A 427 7.51 10.88 17.74
N ILE A 428 8.36 11.89 17.87
CA ILE A 428 9.40 11.90 18.90
C ILE A 428 8.73 12.05 20.27
N GLY A 429 8.83 11.00 21.10
CA GLY A 429 8.18 10.96 22.41
C GLY A 429 6.66 10.83 22.39
N ALA A 430 6.08 10.48 21.24
CA ALA A 430 4.63 10.31 21.08
C ALA A 430 4.09 9.14 21.93
N SER A 431 2.86 9.31 22.39
CA SER A 431 2.08 8.27 23.07
C SER A 431 1.37 7.36 22.04
N ASN A 432 0.74 6.29 22.50
CA ASN A 432 -0.09 5.48 21.63
C ASN A 432 -1.26 6.28 21.03
N ASP A 433 -1.85 7.21 21.80
CA ASP A 433 -2.99 7.99 21.33
C ASP A 433 -2.67 8.85 20.10
N ASP A 434 -1.42 9.31 19.96
CA ASP A 434 -0.96 10.10 18.81
C ASP A 434 -0.89 9.29 17.51
N ARG A 435 -0.89 7.96 17.62
CA ARG A 435 -0.79 7.01 16.51
C ARG A 435 -2.12 6.43 16.08
N ILE A 436 -3.21 6.77 16.77
CA ILE A 436 -4.56 6.30 16.40
C ILE A 436 -4.94 6.92 15.06
N ARG A 437 -5.48 6.09 14.17
CA ARG A 437 -6.07 6.53 12.89
C ARG A 437 -7.49 6.05 12.78
N TYR A 438 -8.30 6.86 12.12
CA TYR A 438 -9.73 6.65 12.00
C TYR A 438 -10.12 6.32 10.57
N HIS A 439 -11.19 5.58 10.41
CA HIS A 439 -11.91 5.44 9.15
C HIS A 439 -13.39 5.67 9.43
N ASN A 440 -13.96 6.67 8.76
CA ASN A 440 -15.35 7.12 8.99
C ASN A 440 -15.63 7.39 10.50
N GLY A 441 -14.72 8.10 11.16
CA GLY A 441 -14.84 8.49 12.58
C GLY A 441 -14.65 7.35 13.59
N THR A 442 -14.27 6.16 13.16
CA THR A 442 -14.00 5.00 14.03
C THR A 442 -12.53 4.64 14.00
N ALA A 443 -11.90 4.54 15.18
CA ALA A 443 -10.50 4.06 15.28
C ALA A 443 -10.37 2.64 14.74
N ARG A 444 -9.42 2.40 13.85
CA ARG A 444 -9.25 1.13 13.14
C ARG A 444 -7.80 0.65 13.18
N TYR A 445 -7.64 -0.65 12.91
CA TYR A 445 -6.34 -1.25 12.63
C TYR A 445 -5.81 -0.73 11.31
N TYR A 446 -4.49 -0.52 11.20
CA TYR A 446 -3.87 -0.19 9.91
C TYR A 446 -2.47 -0.79 9.79
N TRP A 447 -2.10 -1.09 8.56
CA TRP A 447 -0.83 -1.69 8.23
C TRP A 447 0.33 -0.70 8.31
N LEU A 448 1.49 -1.24 8.59
CA LEU A 448 2.79 -0.60 8.42
C LEU A 448 3.53 -1.32 7.29
N ARG A 449 4.64 -0.75 6.79
CA ARG A 449 5.54 -1.48 5.87
C ARG A 449 6.56 -2.35 6.60
N SER A 450 6.46 -2.50 7.88
CA SER A 450 7.41 -3.18 8.78
C SER A 450 7.02 -4.64 8.97
N PRO A 451 7.80 -5.62 8.48
CA PRO A 451 7.48 -7.03 8.66
C PRO A 451 7.67 -7.48 10.11
N TYR A 452 6.94 -8.51 10.52
CA TYR A 452 7.28 -9.22 11.75
C TYR A 452 8.55 -10.05 11.51
N PRO A 453 9.65 -9.84 12.28
CA PRO A 453 10.96 -10.33 11.87
C PRO A 453 11.09 -11.84 11.79
N SER A 454 10.34 -12.58 12.61
CA SER A 454 10.50 -14.03 12.77
C SER A 454 9.43 -14.87 12.09
N LEU A 455 8.37 -14.28 11.54
CA LEU A 455 7.30 -15.00 10.85
C LEU A 455 7.02 -14.34 9.50
N ALA A 456 7.15 -15.07 8.41
CA ALA A 456 7.11 -14.53 7.05
C ALA A 456 5.71 -14.16 6.56
N ASP A 457 4.70 -14.54 7.29
CA ASP A 457 3.28 -14.33 7.02
C ASP A 457 2.64 -13.25 7.90
N LEU A 458 3.37 -12.72 8.91
CA LEU A 458 2.89 -11.67 9.79
C LEU A 458 3.48 -10.32 9.44
N GLU A 459 2.61 -9.34 9.20
CA GLU A 459 2.95 -7.94 9.02
C GLU A 459 2.64 -7.13 10.27
N ARG A 460 3.43 -6.09 10.54
CA ARG A 460 3.19 -5.15 11.63
C ARG A 460 1.99 -4.27 11.31
N LEU A 461 1.24 -3.96 12.35
CA LEU A 461 0.09 -3.07 12.29
C LEU A 461 -0.04 -2.28 13.60
N VAL A 462 -0.83 -1.21 13.54
CA VAL A 462 -1.22 -0.44 14.72
C VAL A 462 -2.66 -0.77 15.08
N TYR A 463 -2.90 -1.03 16.36
CA TYR A 463 -4.24 -1.26 16.91
C TYR A 463 -5.06 0.05 16.98
N PRO A 464 -6.41 -0.04 17.10
CA PRO A 464 -7.26 1.11 17.40
C PRO A 464 -6.88 1.86 18.69
N SER A 465 -6.11 1.26 19.57
CA SER A 465 -5.53 1.87 20.77
C SER A 465 -4.18 2.55 20.52
N GLY A 466 -3.69 2.58 19.28
CA GLY A 466 -2.37 3.09 18.94
C GLY A 466 -1.21 2.17 19.33
N ALA A 467 -1.45 0.96 19.85
CA ALA A 467 -0.39 0.03 20.21
C ALA A 467 0.11 -0.76 18.99
N LEU A 468 1.42 -1.01 18.94
CA LEU A 468 2.03 -1.85 17.91
C LEU A 468 1.62 -3.31 18.07
N SER A 469 1.31 -3.97 16.96
CA SER A 469 1.01 -5.40 16.91
C SER A 469 1.42 -6.02 15.56
N SER A 470 0.89 -7.20 15.25
CA SER A 470 1.06 -7.88 13.97
C SER A 470 -0.12 -8.81 13.69
N ASN A 471 -0.38 -9.05 12.41
CA ASN A 471 -1.34 -10.06 11.98
C ASN A 471 -0.95 -10.63 10.62
N VAL A 472 -1.65 -11.67 10.17
CA VAL A 472 -1.37 -12.32 8.88
C VAL A 472 -1.64 -11.38 7.72
N ALA A 473 -0.70 -11.36 6.77
CA ALA A 473 -0.65 -10.36 5.69
C ALA A 473 -1.84 -10.39 4.73
N TYR A 474 -2.62 -11.47 4.68
CA TYR A 474 -3.79 -11.54 3.80
C TYR A 474 -5.03 -10.79 4.34
N PHE A 475 -5.01 -10.30 5.57
CA PHE A 475 -6.13 -9.52 6.10
C PHE A 475 -6.22 -8.12 5.45
N THR A 476 -7.44 -7.60 5.44
CA THR A 476 -7.82 -6.32 4.80
C THR A 476 -7.97 -5.20 5.83
N TYR A 477 -6.88 -4.82 6.51
CA TYR A 477 -6.90 -3.70 7.46
C TYR A 477 -6.76 -2.34 6.76
N GLY A 478 -6.66 -1.30 7.56
CA GLY A 478 -6.56 0.07 7.07
C GLY A 478 -5.25 0.36 6.33
N VAL A 479 -5.34 1.23 5.35
CA VAL A 479 -4.20 1.75 4.59
C VAL A 479 -4.09 3.24 4.83
N SER A 480 -2.89 3.70 5.19
CA SER A 480 -2.54 5.12 5.33
C SER A 480 -1.38 5.45 4.39
N ALA A 481 -1.31 6.67 3.91
CA ALA A 481 -0.30 7.11 2.96
C ALA A 481 0.65 8.13 3.56
N GLY A 482 1.95 7.83 3.53
CA GLY A 482 3.03 8.79 3.66
C GLY A 482 3.53 9.22 2.29
N LEU A 483 3.96 10.46 2.15
CA LEU A 483 4.57 10.99 0.94
C LEU A 483 5.52 12.15 1.24
N CYS A 484 6.36 12.47 0.28
CA CYS A 484 7.33 13.54 0.36
C CYS A 484 7.06 14.58 -0.72
N LEU A 485 7.00 15.86 -0.35
CA LEU A 485 6.97 16.99 -1.29
C LEU A 485 8.36 17.64 -1.38
N GLY A 486 8.70 18.19 -2.59
CA GLY A 486 9.95 18.89 -2.85
C GLY A 486 9.93 19.82 -4.04
#